data_2c0ce56a468eb1da2521f3f88ae00556
#
_entry.id   2c0ce56a468eb1da2521f3f88ae00556
#
_cell.length_a   1.000
_cell.length_b   1.000
_cell.length_c   1.000
_cell.angle_alpha   90.00
_cell.angle_beta   90.00
_cell.angle_gamma   90.00
#
_symmetry.space_group_name_H-M   'P 1'
#
loop_
_entity.id
_entity.type
_entity.pdbx_description
1 polymer ?
#
loop_
_entity_poly.entity_id
_entity_poly.type
_entity_poly.pdbx_seq_one_letter_code
_entity_poly.pdbx_strand_id
1 'polypeptide(L)'
;MLLAIGIWLFALGAMAQDKKRQEVDMDSPTFVPTVKVGKVLEDGDSIQYMEMNNVYVFPPVTFSSKKQQGAYMRLVKNVKTVLPIAKEARLIMMETAQYLETLPTKQAREEHMKRVEKSVMQEYKPRMKKLTYSQGKLLIKLIYRESHSSSYELIQAFLGPLRAGFYQAFAWAFGASLKKEYDPEGIDRLTERVVLMVEAGQL
;
A
#
# COMPACT_ATOMS: atom_id res chain seq x y z
N MET A 1 -83.00 3.42 0.99
CA MET A 1 -81.78 3.21 0.25
C MET A 1 -80.81 4.33 0.62
N LEU A 2 -80.08 4.13 1.69
CA LEU A 2 -79.15 5.13 2.22
C LEU A 2 -77.77 4.52 2.26
N LEU A 3 -76.88 5.07 1.43
CA LEU A 3 -75.42 4.72 1.40
C LEU A 3 -74.70 5.40 2.54
N ALA A 4 -74.17 4.63 3.45
CA ALA A 4 -73.30 5.11 4.50
C ALA A 4 -71.84 5.13 3.95
N ILE A 5 -71.28 6.32 3.78
CA ILE A 5 -69.88 6.53 3.46
C ILE A 5 -69.07 6.53 4.75
N GLY A 6 -68.34 5.46 4.96
CA GLY A 6 -67.41 5.36 6.08
C GLY A 6 -66.12 6.11 5.78
N ILE A 7 -65.87 7.19 6.50
CA ILE A 7 -64.61 7.94 6.49
C ILE A 7 -63.61 7.20 7.36
N TRP A 8 -62.61 6.58 6.74
CA TRP A 8 -61.45 6.06 7.42
C TRP A 8 -60.47 7.18 7.69
N LEU A 9 -60.42 7.67 8.92
CA LEU A 9 -59.34 8.52 9.42
C LEU A 9 -58.10 7.67 9.67
N PHE A 10 -57.16 7.79 8.76
CA PHE A 10 -55.78 7.30 9.02
C PHE A 10 -55.10 8.25 10.03
N ALA A 11 -55.06 7.85 11.26
CA ALA A 11 -54.21 8.48 12.23
C ALA A 11 -52.74 8.10 11.93
N LEU A 12 -52.02 8.99 11.31
CA LEU A 12 -50.55 8.91 11.23
C LEU A 12 -50.00 9.14 12.65
N GLY A 13 -49.76 8.07 13.34
CA GLY A 13 -48.96 8.07 14.56
C GLY A 13 -47.52 8.40 14.20
N ALA A 14 -47.13 9.65 14.40
CA ALA A 14 -45.73 10.05 14.41
C ALA A 14 -45.05 9.26 15.55
N MET A 15 -44.37 8.18 15.22
CA MET A 15 -43.41 7.56 16.14
C MET A 15 -42.22 8.51 16.23
N ALA A 16 -42.28 9.38 17.23
CA ALA A 16 -41.08 10.02 17.72
C ALA A 16 -40.15 8.91 18.22
N GLN A 17 -39.17 8.55 17.37
CA GLN A 17 -38.02 7.75 17.84
C GLN A 17 -37.29 8.61 18.86
N ASP A 18 -37.60 8.36 20.11
CA ASP A 18 -36.81 8.80 21.25
C ASP A 18 -35.42 8.18 21.06
N LYS A 19 -34.51 8.96 20.42
CA LYS A 19 -33.09 8.66 20.40
C LYS A 19 -32.65 8.79 21.86
N LYS A 20 -32.79 7.68 22.62
CA LYS A 20 -32.06 7.57 23.87
C LYS A 20 -30.64 8.01 23.61
N ARG A 21 -30.29 9.22 24.07
CA ARG A 21 -28.89 9.62 24.23
C ARG A 21 -28.28 8.49 25.07
N GLN A 22 -27.46 7.67 24.45
CA GLN A 22 -26.59 6.77 25.22
C GLN A 22 -25.77 7.70 26.11
N GLU A 23 -26.10 7.68 27.39
CA GLU A 23 -25.23 8.25 28.40
C GLU A 23 -23.88 7.58 28.21
N VAL A 24 -22.89 8.39 27.79
CA VAL A 24 -21.51 7.92 27.62
C VAL A 24 -21.02 7.64 29.03
N ASP A 25 -20.89 6.37 29.37
CA ASP A 25 -20.27 5.94 30.60
C ASP A 25 -18.81 6.46 30.60
N MET A 26 -18.57 7.46 31.45
CA MET A 26 -17.24 8.12 31.53
C MET A 26 -16.19 7.19 32.13
N ASP A 27 -16.59 6.10 32.78
CA ASP A 27 -15.70 5.06 33.32
C ASP A 27 -15.42 3.94 32.34
N SER A 28 -16.17 3.85 31.23
CA SER A 28 -15.87 2.96 30.12
C SER A 28 -14.97 3.66 29.11
N PRO A 29 -13.78 3.12 28.81
CA PRO A 29 -12.91 3.74 27.81
C PRO A 29 -13.63 3.74 26.46
N THR A 30 -14.06 4.91 25.99
CA THR A 30 -14.68 5.13 24.67
C THR A 30 -13.68 4.88 23.52
N PHE A 31 -12.42 4.71 23.87
CA PHE A 31 -11.31 4.48 22.93
C PHE A 31 -10.47 3.31 23.44
N VAL A 32 -10.46 2.23 22.68
CA VAL A 32 -9.53 1.14 22.88
C VAL A 32 -8.29 1.46 22.03
N PRO A 33 -7.16 1.83 22.64
CA PRO A 33 -5.95 2.11 21.88
C PRO A 33 -5.49 0.83 21.17
N THR A 34 -5.45 0.88 19.84
CA THR A 34 -4.97 -0.22 19.00
C THR A 34 -3.45 -0.21 18.80
N VAL A 35 -2.77 0.76 19.41
CA VAL A 35 -1.32 0.92 19.30
C VAL A 35 -0.62 0.08 20.37
N LYS A 36 0.29 -0.78 19.95
CA LYS A 36 1.14 -1.53 20.87
C LYS A 36 2.14 -0.58 21.52
N VAL A 37 2.06 -0.49 22.84
CA VAL A 37 2.99 0.28 23.66
C VAL A 37 3.97 -0.70 24.31
N GLY A 38 5.26 -0.50 24.07
CA GLY A 38 6.34 -1.21 24.77
C GLY A 38 6.61 -0.60 26.14
N LYS A 39 7.41 -1.28 26.94
CA LYS A 39 7.95 -0.74 28.19
C LYS A 39 9.48 -0.70 28.08
N VAL A 40 10.07 0.40 28.50
CA VAL A 40 11.52 0.60 28.58
C VAL A 40 11.87 0.94 30.01
N LEU A 41 12.98 0.40 30.50
CA LEU A 41 13.50 0.75 31.83
C LEU A 41 14.41 1.98 31.66
N GLU A 42 14.06 3.08 32.33
CA GLU A 42 14.82 4.31 32.33
C GLU A 42 14.99 4.77 33.78
N ASP A 43 16.21 4.97 34.23
CA ASP A 43 16.58 5.36 35.60
C ASP A 43 15.98 4.47 36.72
N GLY A 44 15.71 3.19 36.44
CA GLY A 44 15.13 2.24 37.36
C GLY A 44 13.61 2.17 37.35
N ASP A 45 12.95 3.05 36.63
CA ASP A 45 11.50 3.05 36.44
C ASP A 45 11.08 2.46 35.10
N SER A 46 9.92 1.77 35.07
CA SER A 46 9.35 1.21 33.85
C SER A 46 8.41 2.22 33.20
N ILE A 47 8.91 2.89 32.17
CA ILE A 47 8.12 3.87 31.40
C ILE A 47 7.50 3.24 30.15
N GLN A 48 6.37 3.77 29.73
CA GLN A 48 5.73 3.36 28.47
C GLN A 48 6.46 3.98 27.30
N TYR A 49 6.78 3.16 26.29
CA TYR A 49 7.46 3.55 25.07
C TYR A 49 6.60 3.26 23.85
N MET A 50 6.45 4.22 22.97
CA MET A 50 5.77 4.07 21.69
C MET A 50 6.66 4.57 20.56
N GLU A 51 6.94 3.69 19.60
CA GLU A 51 7.64 4.08 18.39
C GLU A 51 6.68 4.83 17.46
N MET A 52 7.02 6.05 17.12
CA MET A 52 6.24 6.88 16.21
C MET A 52 6.82 6.85 14.81
N ASN A 53 5.96 7.01 13.81
CA ASN A 53 6.41 7.16 12.44
C ASN A 53 7.31 8.38 12.27
N ASN A 54 8.32 8.26 11.41
CA ASN A 54 9.17 9.40 11.06
C ASN A 54 8.32 10.53 10.45
N VAL A 55 8.60 11.75 10.86
CA VAL A 55 8.02 12.96 10.26
C VAL A 55 9.07 13.61 9.38
N TYR A 56 8.76 13.74 8.10
CA TYR A 56 9.66 14.37 7.15
C TYR A 56 9.28 15.83 6.94
N VAL A 57 10.25 16.73 7.16
CA VAL A 57 10.07 18.18 6.95
C VAL A 57 10.79 18.56 5.66
N PHE A 58 10.00 19.01 4.68
CA PHE A 58 10.54 19.45 3.40
C PHE A 58 10.21 20.93 3.17
N PRO A 59 11.04 21.66 2.43
CA PRO A 59 10.68 22.99 1.96
C PRO A 59 9.34 22.97 1.18
N PRO A 60 8.53 24.02 1.22
CA PRO A 60 7.29 24.09 0.44
C PRO A 60 7.55 23.84 -1.04
N VAL A 61 6.64 23.09 -1.71
CA VAL A 61 6.69 22.93 -3.15
C VAL A 61 6.09 24.16 -3.80
N THR A 62 6.90 24.89 -4.56
CA THR A 62 6.45 26.05 -5.35
C THR A 62 6.16 25.60 -6.78
N PHE A 63 5.05 26.03 -7.34
CA PHE A 63 4.63 25.69 -8.68
C PHE A 63 4.61 26.95 -9.57
N SER A 64 5.33 26.90 -10.69
CA SER A 64 5.35 27.98 -11.67
C SER A 64 4.05 28.06 -12.50
N SER A 65 3.24 26.99 -12.50
CA SER A 65 2.01 26.92 -13.28
C SER A 65 1.00 25.93 -12.70
N LYS A 66 -0.28 26.14 -13.02
CA LYS A 66 -1.37 25.17 -12.70
C LYS A 66 -1.11 23.78 -13.32
N LYS A 67 -0.43 23.73 -14.48
CA LYS A 67 -0.05 22.45 -15.12
C LYS A 67 0.93 21.67 -14.25
N GLN A 68 1.91 22.36 -13.68
CA GLN A 68 2.92 21.76 -12.79
C GLN A 68 2.30 21.29 -11.48
N GLN A 69 1.41 22.09 -10.88
CA GLN A 69 0.63 21.69 -9.72
C GLN A 69 -0.23 20.44 -10.00
N GLY A 70 -0.93 20.42 -11.13
CA GLY A 70 -1.72 19.24 -11.55
C GLY A 70 -0.86 18.00 -11.80
N ALA A 71 0.37 18.14 -12.30
CA ALA A 71 1.31 17.04 -12.45
C ALA A 71 1.75 16.47 -11.08
N TYR A 72 2.03 17.34 -10.12
CA TYR A 72 2.35 16.94 -8.75
C TYR A 72 1.20 16.18 -8.08
N MET A 73 -0.03 16.69 -8.18
CA MET A 73 -1.20 16.01 -7.61
C MET A 73 -1.45 14.64 -8.24
N ARG A 74 -1.21 14.49 -9.56
CA ARG A 74 -1.25 13.19 -10.23
C ARG A 74 -0.15 12.24 -9.73
N LEU A 75 1.06 12.77 -9.47
CA LEU A 75 2.14 11.99 -8.89
C LEU A 75 1.75 11.45 -7.50
N VAL A 76 1.23 12.31 -6.60
CA VAL A 76 0.74 11.91 -5.28
C VAL A 76 -0.31 10.79 -5.39
N LYS A 77 -1.32 10.98 -6.25
CA LYS A 77 -2.35 9.95 -6.48
C LYS A 77 -1.73 8.64 -6.99
N ASN A 78 -0.81 8.72 -7.95
CA ASN A 78 -0.18 7.53 -8.52
C ASN A 78 0.68 6.80 -7.47
N VAL A 79 1.47 7.52 -6.66
CA VAL A 79 2.24 6.92 -5.56
C VAL A 79 1.32 6.20 -4.58
N LYS A 80 0.26 6.85 -4.11
CA LYS A 80 -0.74 6.21 -3.22
C LYS A 80 -1.34 4.95 -3.80
N THR A 81 -1.51 4.90 -5.14
CA THR A 81 -2.08 3.73 -5.81
C THR A 81 -1.09 2.58 -5.94
N VAL A 82 0.17 2.85 -6.26
CA VAL A 82 1.12 1.80 -6.65
C VAL A 82 2.12 1.42 -5.55
N LEU A 83 2.36 2.29 -4.57
CA LEU A 83 3.27 2.02 -3.46
C LEU A 83 2.88 0.78 -2.64
N PRO A 84 1.60 0.54 -2.30
CA PRO A 84 1.20 -0.70 -1.64
C PRO A 84 1.56 -1.95 -2.44
N ILE A 85 1.36 -1.90 -3.77
CA ILE A 85 1.69 -3.01 -4.66
C ILE A 85 3.20 -3.26 -4.70
N ALA A 86 4.01 -2.20 -4.70
CA ALA A 86 5.47 -2.32 -4.65
C ALA A 86 5.94 -2.95 -3.32
N LYS A 87 5.35 -2.56 -2.19
CA LYS A 87 5.65 -3.14 -0.88
C LYS A 87 5.24 -4.60 -0.77
N GLU A 88 4.05 -4.96 -1.28
CA GLU A 88 3.62 -6.36 -1.38
C GLU A 88 4.61 -7.19 -2.21
N ALA A 89 5.05 -6.68 -3.36
CA ALA A 89 6.05 -7.34 -4.19
C ALA A 89 7.36 -7.59 -3.43
N ARG A 90 7.83 -6.60 -2.66
CA ARG A 90 9.00 -6.76 -1.79
C ARG A 90 8.81 -7.89 -0.77
N LEU A 91 7.67 -7.93 -0.08
CA LEU A 91 7.38 -8.97 0.91
C LEU A 91 7.40 -10.37 0.28
N ILE A 92 6.72 -10.54 -0.86
CA ILE A 92 6.73 -11.81 -1.59
C ILE A 92 8.16 -12.23 -1.96
N MET A 93 8.97 -11.27 -2.42
CA MET A 93 10.37 -11.54 -2.75
C MET A 93 11.17 -11.99 -1.53
N MET A 94 11.01 -11.31 -0.39
CA MET A 94 11.72 -11.65 0.85
C MET A 94 11.30 -13.03 1.38
N GLU A 95 10.01 -13.31 1.46
CA GLU A 95 9.46 -14.59 1.90
C GLU A 95 9.91 -15.74 0.99
N THR A 96 9.89 -15.50 -0.33
CA THR A 96 10.36 -16.48 -1.31
C THR A 96 11.85 -16.77 -1.13
N ALA A 97 12.68 -15.74 -0.96
CA ALA A 97 14.11 -15.90 -0.75
C ALA A 97 14.41 -16.71 0.52
N GLN A 98 13.77 -16.35 1.65
CA GLN A 98 13.92 -17.08 2.91
C GLN A 98 13.50 -18.54 2.79
N TYR A 99 12.39 -18.81 2.11
CA TYR A 99 11.92 -20.18 1.92
C TYR A 99 12.87 -20.99 1.02
N LEU A 100 13.43 -20.38 -0.03
CA LEU A 100 14.40 -21.05 -0.90
C LEU A 100 15.66 -21.50 -0.18
N GLU A 101 16.08 -20.77 0.87
CA GLU A 101 17.24 -21.16 1.69
C GLU A 101 16.97 -22.45 2.47
N THR A 102 15.71 -22.73 2.82
CA THR A 102 15.35 -23.98 3.53
C THR A 102 15.30 -25.20 2.62
N LEU A 103 15.27 -25.00 1.30
CA LEU A 103 15.16 -26.10 0.35
C LEU A 103 16.54 -26.69 0.01
N PRO A 104 16.74 -28.02 0.22
CA PRO A 104 18.07 -28.64 0.11
C PRO A 104 18.52 -28.85 -1.34
N THR A 105 17.59 -29.01 -2.28
CA THR A 105 17.92 -29.37 -3.66
C THR A 105 17.58 -28.27 -4.66
N LYS A 106 18.37 -28.17 -5.72
CA LYS A 106 18.13 -27.25 -6.83
C LYS A 106 16.77 -27.49 -7.47
N GLN A 107 16.38 -28.75 -7.65
CA GLN A 107 15.09 -29.11 -8.24
C GLN A 107 13.90 -28.59 -7.38
N ALA A 108 13.96 -28.79 -6.06
CA ALA A 108 12.91 -28.29 -5.15
C ALA A 108 12.79 -26.76 -5.21
N ARG A 109 13.91 -26.05 -5.31
CA ARG A 109 13.94 -24.59 -5.49
C ARG A 109 13.28 -24.16 -6.81
N GLU A 110 13.60 -24.83 -7.92
CA GLU A 110 13.02 -24.54 -9.24
C GLU A 110 11.51 -24.81 -9.26
N GLU A 111 11.05 -25.91 -8.67
CA GLU A 111 9.63 -26.22 -8.55
C GLU A 111 8.88 -25.21 -7.68
N HIS A 112 9.47 -24.80 -6.56
CA HIS A 112 8.90 -23.76 -5.73
C HIS A 112 8.78 -22.44 -6.49
N MET A 113 9.83 -22.04 -7.18
CA MET A 113 9.83 -20.80 -7.99
C MET A 113 8.75 -20.81 -9.06
N LYS A 114 8.54 -21.94 -9.76
CA LYS A 114 7.43 -22.06 -10.74
C LYS A 114 6.06 -21.89 -10.10
N ARG A 115 5.87 -22.40 -8.86
CA ARG A 115 4.62 -22.21 -8.11
C ARG A 115 4.41 -20.74 -7.74
N VAL A 116 5.45 -20.08 -7.20
CA VAL A 116 5.41 -18.65 -6.85
C VAL A 116 5.10 -17.80 -8.08
N GLU A 117 5.78 -18.05 -9.21
CA GLU A 117 5.52 -17.34 -10.47
C GLU A 117 4.04 -17.46 -10.88
N LYS A 118 3.52 -18.68 -10.89
CA LYS A 118 2.12 -18.93 -11.26
C LYS A 118 1.16 -18.19 -10.33
N SER A 119 1.39 -18.24 -9.02
CA SER A 119 0.57 -17.58 -8.01
C SER A 119 0.60 -16.06 -8.19
N VAL A 120 1.79 -15.47 -8.29
CA VAL A 120 1.98 -14.03 -8.50
C VAL A 120 1.30 -13.58 -9.81
N MET A 121 1.45 -14.33 -10.89
CA MET A 121 0.80 -13.99 -12.15
C MET A 121 -0.73 -14.06 -12.07
N GLN A 122 -1.28 -15.05 -11.38
CA GLN A 122 -2.73 -15.16 -11.20
C GLN A 122 -3.30 -14.02 -10.38
N GLU A 123 -2.62 -13.62 -9.31
CA GLU A 123 -3.08 -12.59 -8.39
C GLU A 123 -2.88 -11.18 -8.95
N TYR A 124 -1.68 -10.89 -9.45
CA TYR A 124 -1.31 -9.51 -9.81
C TYR A 124 -1.65 -9.13 -11.25
N LYS A 125 -1.77 -10.08 -12.19
CA LYS A 125 -2.12 -9.78 -13.58
C LYS A 125 -3.42 -8.98 -13.72
N PRO A 126 -4.53 -9.31 -13.02
CA PRO A 126 -5.75 -8.50 -13.08
C PRO A 126 -5.58 -7.11 -12.47
N ARG A 127 -4.78 -6.97 -11.39
CA ARG A 127 -4.48 -5.67 -10.75
C ARG A 127 -3.63 -4.79 -11.66
N MET A 128 -2.62 -5.37 -12.30
CA MET A 128 -1.74 -4.65 -13.25
C MET A 128 -2.49 -4.14 -14.48
N LYS A 129 -3.45 -4.91 -15.02
CA LYS A 129 -4.28 -4.49 -16.16
C LYS A 129 -5.12 -3.24 -15.87
N LYS A 130 -5.40 -2.93 -14.60
CA LYS A 130 -6.14 -1.74 -14.18
C LYS A 130 -5.25 -0.50 -14.05
N LEU A 131 -3.94 -0.65 -14.07
CA LEU A 131 -3.02 0.46 -13.95
C LEU A 131 -2.90 1.22 -15.28
N THR A 132 -2.82 2.54 -15.16
CA THR A 132 -2.44 3.38 -16.30
C THR A 132 -0.97 3.17 -16.66
N TYR A 133 -0.59 3.55 -17.88
CA TYR A 133 0.80 3.51 -18.33
C TYR A 133 1.78 4.23 -17.38
N SER A 134 1.38 5.41 -16.89
CA SER A 134 2.19 6.18 -15.92
C SER A 134 2.33 5.47 -14.58
N GLN A 135 1.25 4.82 -14.11
CA GLN A 135 1.27 4.04 -12.88
C GLN A 135 2.13 2.79 -13.01
N GLY A 136 2.08 2.10 -14.16
CA GLY A 136 2.94 0.95 -14.43
C GLY A 136 4.43 1.32 -14.44
N LYS A 137 4.79 2.42 -15.09
CA LYS A 137 6.18 2.93 -15.04
C LYS A 137 6.64 3.29 -13.64
N LEU A 138 5.76 3.92 -12.86
CA LEU A 138 6.05 4.28 -11.48
C LEU A 138 6.19 3.04 -10.60
N LEU A 139 5.31 2.04 -10.77
CA LEU A 139 5.38 0.77 -10.05
C LEU A 139 6.73 0.07 -10.24
N ILE A 140 7.24 0.00 -11.47
CA ILE A 140 8.56 -0.57 -11.76
C ILE A 140 9.66 0.14 -10.97
N LYS A 141 9.62 1.48 -10.97
CA LYS A 141 10.59 2.30 -10.23
C LYS A 141 10.48 2.06 -8.72
N LEU A 142 9.26 1.97 -8.18
CA LEU A 142 9.06 1.73 -6.76
C LEU A 142 9.42 0.29 -6.36
N ILE A 143 9.20 -0.70 -7.21
CA ILE A 143 9.71 -2.06 -6.97
C ILE A 143 11.23 -2.05 -6.90
N TYR A 144 11.91 -1.33 -7.81
CA TYR A 144 13.36 -1.18 -7.76
C TYR A 144 13.80 -0.50 -6.45
N ARG A 145 13.14 0.59 -6.04
CA ARG A 145 13.38 1.26 -4.75
C ARG A 145 13.25 0.31 -3.57
N GLU A 146 12.15 -0.44 -3.51
CA GLU A 146 11.88 -1.38 -2.42
C GLU A 146 12.83 -2.58 -2.39
N SER A 147 13.34 -3.02 -3.54
CA SER A 147 14.25 -4.16 -3.66
C SER A 147 15.72 -3.81 -3.47
N HIS A 148 16.08 -2.54 -3.39
CA HIS A 148 17.46 -2.07 -3.20
C HIS A 148 18.05 -2.39 -1.82
N SER A 149 17.25 -2.92 -0.92
CA SER A 149 17.75 -3.55 0.30
C SER A 149 18.41 -4.90 -0.02
N SER A 150 19.29 -5.38 0.84
CA SER A 150 20.15 -6.58 0.71
C SER A 150 19.51 -7.86 0.15
N SER A 151 18.16 -7.90 0.09
CA SER A 151 17.41 -9.01 -0.51
C SER A 151 17.48 -9.06 -2.05
N TYR A 152 17.86 -7.97 -2.73
CA TYR A 152 17.88 -7.91 -4.19
C TYR A 152 18.97 -8.82 -4.80
N GLU A 153 20.16 -8.87 -4.20
CA GLU A 153 21.25 -9.73 -4.68
C GLU A 153 20.88 -11.21 -4.55
N LEU A 154 20.21 -11.56 -3.45
CA LEU A 154 19.72 -12.91 -3.22
C LEU A 154 18.68 -13.31 -4.27
N ILE A 155 17.74 -12.41 -4.55
CA ILE A 155 16.68 -12.62 -5.55
C ILE A 155 17.25 -12.69 -6.95
N GLN A 156 18.26 -11.90 -7.29
CA GLN A 156 18.94 -12.00 -8.60
C GLN A 156 19.58 -13.36 -8.80
N ALA A 157 20.17 -13.93 -7.76
CA ALA A 157 20.81 -15.24 -7.83
C ALA A 157 19.77 -16.38 -8.06
N PHE A 158 18.55 -16.23 -7.53
CA PHE A 158 17.51 -17.24 -7.60
C PHE A 158 16.50 -17.08 -8.74
N LEU A 159 16.27 -15.84 -9.21
CA LEU A 159 15.27 -15.53 -10.26
C LEU A 159 15.80 -15.58 -11.69
N GLY A 160 16.97 -16.13 -11.94
CA GLY A 160 17.59 -16.13 -13.27
C GLY A 160 16.68 -16.50 -14.45
N PRO A 161 15.93 -17.62 -14.43
CA PRO A 161 15.02 -18.01 -15.51
C PRO A 161 13.67 -17.27 -15.49
N LEU A 162 13.14 -16.95 -14.31
CA LEU A 162 11.85 -16.28 -14.11
C LEU A 162 11.86 -14.81 -14.50
N ARG A 163 13.02 -14.23 -14.42
CA ARG A 163 13.29 -12.85 -14.78
C ARG A 163 12.79 -12.52 -16.20
N ALA A 164 12.98 -13.43 -17.16
CA ALA A 164 12.56 -13.21 -18.53
C ALA A 164 11.04 -13.18 -18.69
N GLY A 165 10.30 -14.08 -18.07
CA GLY A 165 8.83 -14.16 -18.18
C GLY A 165 8.12 -13.00 -17.49
N PHE A 166 8.53 -12.66 -16.28
CA PHE A 166 8.00 -11.53 -15.53
C PHE A 166 8.33 -10.20 -16.24
N TYR A 167 9.56 -10.04 -16.70
CA TYR A 167 10.01 -8.88 -17.44
C TYR A 167 9.31 -8.74 -18.80
N GLN A 168 9.09 -9.83 -19.52
CA GLN A 168 8.36 -9.81 -20.78
C GLN A 168 6.88 -9.43 -20.58
N ALA A 169 6.22 -9.95 -19.55
CA ALA A 169 4.84 -9.60 -19.25
C ALA A 169 4.70 -8.12 -18.89
N PHE A 170 5.64 -7.57 -18.12
CA PHE A 170 5.67 -6.15 -17.77
C PHE A 170 6.05 -5.25 -18.95
N ALA A 171 7.09 -5.62 -19.69
CA ALA A 171 7.50 -4.87 -20.88
C ALA A 171 6.40 -4.84 -21.94
N TRP A 172 5.68 -5.93 -22.10
CA TRP A 172 4.53 -5.99 -22.99
C TRP A 172 3.37 -5.11 -22.50
N ALA A 173 3.06 -5.14 -21.20
CA ALA A 173 1.95 -4.36 -20.64
C ALA A 173 2.22 -2.85 -20.59
N PHE A 174 3.45 -2.45 -20.38
CA PHE A 174 3.79 -1.05 -20.09
C PHE A 174 4.83 -0.44 -21.04
N GLY A 175 5.33 -1.19 -22.02
CA GLY A 175 6.30 -0.69 -23.04
C GLY A 175 7.56 -0.05 -22.42
N ALA A 176 7.83 -0.36 -21.15
CA ALA A 176 8.87 0.30 -20.38
C ALA A 176 10.10 -0.57 -20.22
N SER A 177 11.28 0.01 -20.45
CA SER A 177 12.54 -0.61 -20.05
C SER A 177 12.57 -0.75 -18.52
N LEU A 178 12.59 -1.99 -18.05
CA LEU A 178 12.74 -2.35 -16.65
C LEU A 178 14.13 -2.06 -16.07
N LYS A 179 15.05 -1.64 -16.92
CA LYS A 179 16.42 -1.25 -16.55
C LYS A 179 16.54 0.18 -16.03
N LYS A 180 15.42 0.91 -15.86
CA LYS A 180 15.50 2.24 -15.28
C LYS A 180 15.70 2.12 -13.78
N GLU A 181 16.88 2.46 -13.36
CA GLU A 181 17.25 2.63 -11.96
C GLU A 181 16.42 3.74 -11.33
N TYR A 182 16.17 3.60 -10.04
CA TYR A 182 15.52 4.64 -9.24
C TYR A 182 16.62 5.54 -8.66
N ASP A 183 16.52 6.84 -8.93
CA ASP A 183 17.47 7.85 -8.50
C ASP A 183 16.80 8.83 -7.52
N PRO A 184 16.81 8.53 -6.20
CA PRO A 184 16.12 9.33 -5.20
C PRO A 184 16.71 10.72 -4.99
N GLU A 185 17.98 10.93 -5.31
CA GLU A 185 18.66 12.22 -5.16
C GLU A 185 18.61 13.05 -6.44
N GLY A 186 18.42 12.43 -7.58
CA GLY A 186 18.38 13.07 -8.91
C GLY A 186 16.97 13.18 -9.47
N ILE A 187 16.74 12.43 -10.59
CA ILE A 187 15.51 12.57 -11.38
C ILE A 187 14.24 12.12 -10.65
N ASP A 188 14.33 11.24 -9.67
CA ASP A 188 13.21 10.74 -8.89
C ASP A 188 13.05 11.45 -7.53
N ARG A 189 13.82 12.50 -7.27
CA ARG A 189 13.80 13.23 -5.99
C ARG A 189 12.40 13.69 -5.56
N LEU A 190 11.59 14.17 -6.52
CA LEU A 190 10.21 14.60 -6.22
C LEU A 190 9.32 13.39 -5.91
N THR A 191 9.55 12.27 -6.59
CA THR A 191 8.85 11.00 -6.33
C THR A 191 9.21 10.48 -4.96
N GLU A 192 10.50 10.46 -4.60
CA GLU A 192 10.97 10.02 -3.28
C GLU A 192 10.35 10.84 -2.15
N ARG A 193 10.35 12.17 -2.28
CA ARG A 193 9.67 13.05 -1.35
C ARG A 193 8.21 12.64 -1.12
N VAL A 194 7.46 12.41 -2.21
CA VAL A 194 6.06 11.99 -2.11
C VAL A 194 5.93 10.61 -1.48
N VAL A 195 6.82 9.69 -1.80
CA VAL A 195 6.83 8.34 -1.20
C VAL A 195 7.05 8.43 0.32
N LEU A 196 8.07 9.16 0.77
CA LEU A 196 8.38 9.33 2.19
C LEU A 196 7.21 9.97 2.96
N MET A 197 6.56 10.98 2.38
CA MET A 197 5.39 11.63 2.99
C MET A 197 4.17 10.71 3.04
N VAL A 198 3.97 9.86 2.04
CA VAL A 198 2.89 8.85 2.03
C VAL A 198 3.17 7.76 3.07
N GLU A 199 4.42 7.30 3.18
CA GLU A 199 4.84 6.29 4.17
C GLU A 199 4.70 6.80 5.60
N ALA A 200 4.98 8.08 5.81
CA ALA A 200 4.82 8.75 7.10
C ALA A 200 3.35 9.15 7.42
N GLY A 201 2.41 8.91 6.51
CA GLY A 201 1.01 9.30 6.69
C GLY A 201 0.76 10.82 6.61
N GLN A 202 1.70 11.57 6.04
CA GLN A 202 1.61 13.03 5.89
C GLN A 202 0.85 13.45 4.62
N LEU A 203 0.66 12.54 3.69
CA LEU A 203 -0.13 12.73 2.46
C LEU A 203 -1.25 11.71 2.36
#